data_c7794123df85dbe7b73002ad7fe61014
#
_entry.id   c7794123df85dbe7b73002ad7fe61014
#
_cell.length_a   1.000
_cell.length_b   1.000
_cell.length_c   1.000
_cell.angle_alpha   90.00
_cell.angle_beta   90.00
_cell.angle_gamma   90.00
#
_symmetry.space_group_name_H-M   'P 1'
#
loop_
_entity.id
_entity.type
_entity.pdbx_description
1 polymer ?
#
loop_
_entity_poly.entity_id
_entity_poly.type
_entity_poly.pdbx_seq_one_letter_code
_entity_poly.pdbx_strand_id
1 'polypeptide(L)'
;MTQACEEVGPDKVHKRVRRLIAGDRLHLTKGDYKKPIVLSSLSGAEDSPIVLTGTDAVLGTKLKFKKYQATGNALAAAQEAGGEFPGLYYLADNAVLVLRNCQWITIEKLSFDGCWPTAVYLENCQHITLRGLKINGGTFAIGATGVTTRHILVEDCDWVQDPSGNGWELCDALRAGKTIEKELDGPPSKLWRDIDWVEVHGDWLENGKRVDIEHDARAYDGDFFRAWSIAGYVVIRNNIIADAFNGVHFFNQVAESIIDSCSRNVLIEGNWFIRIRDNAIEPEHYAWNWTVRHNVIVDCYLPFSLQMARSGYFYIYGNVAWNVGKPGPDKDEHTRGQFFKFPTDHYADGPHYVFNNSWVLRAPLVKKMRFSNFVHVNNAIDYSDSDPDVTAPFGGNFRDAAPAGYQMEAALLFEAKHFTKAWQYLGIQFDGDVIHHPTFPNDVNAAGFPLGAASLGVSPAFSDMAPGRPDGLKPLTHHPAVDLTLLLPNGDKVTATQAQQNQVGAWQGSDLIKVEDPIFWTYWPGKQDAREVT
;
A
#
# COMPACT_ATOMS: atom_id res chain seq x y z
N MET A 1 25.22 -10.13 -27.57
CA MET A 1 26.55 -9.92 -26.93
C MET A 1 26.30 -9.29 -25.59
N THR A 2 26.59 -10.00 -24.49
CA THR A 2 26.53 -9.41 -23.14
C THR A 2 27.58 -8.32 -23.06
N GLN A 3 27.14 -7.07 -22.97
CA GLN A 3 28.01 -5.93 -22.75
C GLN A 3 28.76 -6.12 -21.43
N ALA A 4 30.07 -5.85 -21.42
CA ALA A 4 30.88 -5.96 -20.22
C ALA A 4 30.36 -5.00 -19.13
N CYS A 5 30.21 -5.48 -17.92
CA CYS A 5 29.83 -4.65 -16.77
C CYS A 5 31.03 -3.78 -16.40
N GLU A 6 30.87 -2.46 -16.42
CA GLU A 6 31.92 -1.52 -16.03
C GLU A 6 31.87 -1.28 -14.53
N GLU A 7 32.96 -1.49 -13.83
CA GLU A 7 33.09 -1.17 -12.41
C GLU A 7 33.44 0.32 -12.21
N VAL A 8 32.73 0.98 -11.29
CA VAL A 8 32.94 2.38 -10.97
C VAL A 8 32.87 2.66 -9.47
N GLY A 9 33.88 3.34 -8.96
CA GLY A 9 33.93 3.81 -7.59
C GLY A 9 33.34 5.21 -7.39
N PRO A 10 33.22 5.65 -6.12
CA PRO A 10 32.61 6.93 -5.74
C PRO A 10 33.16 8.15 -6.45
N ASP A 11 34.47 8.18 -6.72
CA ASP A 11 35.12 9.35 -7.35
C ASP A 11 34.77 9.53 -8.82
N LYS A 12 34.39 8.46 -9.50
CA LYS A 12 34.13 8.45 -10.95
C LYS A 12 32.64 8.38 -11.31
N VAL A 13 31.79 7.94 -10.40
CA VAL A 13 30.39 7.66 -10.67
C VAL A 13 29.65 8.86 -11.26
N HIS A 14 29.82 10.06 -10.70
CA HIS A 14 29.10 11.26 -11.16
C HIS A 14 29.48 11.70 -12.58
N LYS A 15 30.69 11.39 -13.05
CA LYS A 15 31.12 11.65 -14.42
C LYS A 15 30.59 10.57 -15.35
N ARG A 16 30.57 9.32 -14.89
CA ARG A 16 30.20 8.16 -15.71
C ARG A 16 28.69 8.09 -15.96
N VAL A 17 27.86 8.30 -14.94
CA VAL A 17 26.40 8.25 -15.08
C VAL A 17 25.85 9.24 -16.10
N ARG A 18 26.52 10.37 -16.34
CA ARG A 18 26.12 11.37 -17.34
C ARG A 18 26.34 10.94 -18.80
N ARG A 19 27.00 9.80 -19.03
CA ARG A 19 27.44 9.33 -20.36
C ARG A 19 26.91 7.93 -20.67
N LEU A 20 25.98 7.44 -19.86
CA LEU A 20 25.37 6.14 -20.08
C LEU A 20 24.50 6.16 -21.33
N ILE A 21 24.57 5.11 -22.12
CA ILE A 21 23.77 4.87 -23.31
C ILE A 21 23.05 3.53 -23.19
N ALA A 22 22.11 3.28 -24.07
CA ALA A 22 21.35 2.03 -24.10
C ALA A 22 22.28 0.80 -24.09
N GLY A 23 21.96 -0.13 -23.19
CA GLY A 23 22.72 -1.36 -22.95
C GLY A 23 23.91 -1.22 -21.98
N ASP A 24 24.29 -0.03 -21.55
CA ASP A 24 25.36 0.13 -20.57
C ASP A 24 24.99 -0.48 -19.22
N ARG A 25 25.95 -1.22 -18.64
CA ARG A 25 25.82 -1.81 -17.34
C ARG A 25 26.93 -1.32 -16.40
N LEU A 26 26.56 -0.60 -15.36
CA LEU A 26 27.47 0.05 -14.43
C LEU A 26 27.37 -0.61 -13.06
N HIS A 27 28.48 -1.19 -12.59
CA HIS A 27 28.58 -1.78 -11.25
C HIS A 27 29.25 -0.80 -10.29
N LEU A 28 28.50 -0.37 -9.27
CA LEU A 28 29.03 0.46 -8.20
C LEU A 28 29.86 -0.39 -7.24
N THR A 29 31.14 -0.06 -7.12
CA THR A 29 32.03 -0.75 -6.18
C THR A 29 31.82 -0.27 -4.75
N LYS A 30 32.23 -1.07 -3.78
CA LYS A 30 32.25 -0.68 -2.37
C LYS A 30 32.99 0.65 -2.17
N GLY A 31 32.36 1.58 -1.42
CA GLY A 31 32.97 2.87 -1.11
C GLY A 31 31.98 3.88 -0.54
N ASP A 32 32.49 5.06 -0.18
CA ASP A 32 31.71 6.16 0.40
C ASP A 32 31.16 7.08 -0.69
N TYR A 33 29.88 6.99 -0.99
CA TYR A 33 29.17 7.85 -1.94
C TYR A 33 28.68 9.13 -1.23
N LYS A 34 29.51 10.20 -1.28
CA LYS A 34 29.29 11.43 -0.50
C LYS A 34 28.34 12.45 -1.12
N LYS A 35 27.82 12.17 -2.31
CA LYS A 35 26.92 13.06 -3.04
C LYS A 35 25.81 12.26 -3.68
N PRO A 36 24.61 12.83 -3.84
CA PRO A 36 23.55 12.19 -4.58
C PRO A 36 23.99 11.79 -5.98
N ILE A 37 23.62 10.60 -6.40
CA ILE A 37 23.81 10.14 -7.78
C ILE A 37 22.60 10.59 -8.60
N VAL A 38 22.84 11.38 -9.64
CA VAL A 38 21.79 11.93 -10.49
C VAL A 38 21.93 11.42 -11.91
N LEU A 39 20.90 10.68 -12.36
CA LEU A 39 20.69 10.29 -13.74
C LEU A 39 19.67 11.28 -14.35
N SER A 40 20.03 11.93 -15.45
CA SER A 40 19.15 12.92 -16.06
C SER A 40 19.13 12.77 -17.57
N SER A 41 17.94 12.72 -18.14
CA SER A 41 17.69 12.64 -19.58
C SER A 41 18.41 11.45 -20.25
N LEU A 42 18.43 10.31 -19.56
CA LEU A 42 19.01 9.07 -20.05
C LEU A 42 17.93 8.18 -20.65
N SER A 43 18.27 7.55 -21.77
CA SER A 43 17.36 6.65 -22.49
C SER A 43 18.07 5.35 -22.79
N GLY A 44 17.64 4.29 -22.11
CA GLY A 44 17.88 2.93 -22.58
C GLY A 44 16.90 2.54 -23.68
N ALA A 45 16.77 1.25 -23.93
CA ALA A 45 15.74 0.68 -24.78
C ALA A 45 15.20 -0.59 -24.11
N GLU A 46 14.07 -1.08 -24.58
CA GLU A 46 13.38 -2.23 -23.99
C GLU A 46 14.27 -3.48 -23.90
N ASP A 47 14.94 -3.81 -24.98
CA ASP A 47 15.86 -4.96 -25.10
C ASP A 47 17.30 -4.63 -24.65
N SER A 48 17.56 -3.38 -24.31
CA SER A 48 18.89 -2.89 -23.90
C SER A 48 18.77 -1.77 -22.87
N PRO A 49 18.22 -2.03 -21.67
CA PRO A 49 18.11 -1.01 -20.64
C PRO A 49 19.49 -0.58 -20.12
N ILE A 50 19.55 0.62 -19.59
CA ILE A 50 20.70 1.05 -18.80
C ILE A 50 20.57 0.43 -17.42
N VAL A 51 21.62 -0.24 -16.92
CA VAL A 51 21.59 -0.93 -15.65
C VAL A 51 22.60 -0.30 -14.67
N LEU A 52 22.14 0.08 -13.49
CA LEU A 52 22.96 0.47 -12.37
C LEU A 52 22.82 -0.58 -11.26
N THR A 53 23.92 -1.21 -10.87
CA THR A 53 23.94 -2.30 -9.88
C THR A 53 25.11 -2.15 -8.93
N GLY A 54 25.15 -2.92 -7.82
CA GLY A 54 26.28 -2.89 -6.89
C GLY A 54 26.02 -3.62 -5.58
N THR A 55 26.26 -4.92 -5.56
CA THR A 55 25.97 -5.79 -4.39
C THR A 55 26.63 -5.34 -3.09
N ASP A 56 27.83 -4.77 -3.16
CA ASP A 56 28.60 -4.30 -1.98
C ASP A 56 28.56 -2.78 -1.80
N ALA A 57 27.81 -2.07 -2.64
CA ALA A 57 27.69 -0.63 -2.56
C ALA A 57 26.59 -0.25 -1.56
N VAL A 58 26.95 0.55 -0.56
CA VAL A 58 26.01 1.15 0.38
C VAL A 58 25.99 2.65 0.16
N LEU A 59 24.85 3.17 -0.25
CA LEU A 59 24.63 4.57 -0.56
C LEU A 59 24.02 5.29 0.65
N GLY A 60 24.35 6.56 0.84
CA GLY A 60 23.69 7.39 1.86
C GLY A 60 24.47 7.57 3.16
N THR A 61 25.23 6.59 3.64
CA THR A 61 25.91 6.61 4.95
C THR A 61 26.79 7.83 5.23
N LYS A 62 27.30 8.46 4.19
CA LYS A 62 28.16 9.66 4.28
C LYS A 62 27.50 10.93 3.76
N LEU A 63 26.25 10.83 3.30
CA LEU A 63 25.50 11.99 2.89
C LEU A 63 25.06 12.77 4.13
N LYS A 64 25.58 13.96 4.29
CA LYS A 64 25.07 14.91 5.27
C LYS A 64 23.88 15.61 4.62
N PHE A 65 22.70 15.00 4.69
CA PHE A 65 21.49 15.75 4.46
C PHE A 65 21.43 16.84 5.53
N LYS A 66 21.54 18.09 5.11
CA LYS A 66 21.24 19.18 6.00
C LYS A 66 19.84 18.94 6.54
N LYS A 67 19.67 19.17 7.84
CA LYS A 67 18.42 19.16 8.54
C LYS A 67 17.26 19.43 7.61
N TYR A 68 16.21 18.70 7.73
CA TYR A 68 14.92 18.92 7.12
C TYR A 68 14.56 20.41 7.16
N GLN A 69 14.96 21.15 6.16
CA GLN A 69 14.57 22.53 6.04
C GLN A 69 13.94 22.68 4.67
N ALA A 70 12.60 22.70 4.62
CA ALA A 70 11.95 23.31 3.49
C ALA A 70 12.61 24.69 3.31
N THR A 71 13.23 24.93 2.18
CA THR A 71 13.78 26.24 1.88
C THR A 71 12.62 27.24 1.83
N GLY A 72 12.85 28.51 2.20
CA GLY A 72 11.78 29.50 2.30
C GLY A 72 10.87 29.59 1.09
N ASN A 73 11.39 29.29 -0.12
CA ASN A 73 10.60 29.29 -1.36
C ASN A 73 9.63 28.12 -1.48
N ALA A 74 10.02 26.94 -1.01
CA ALA A 74 9.13 25.76 -1.02
C ALA A 74 7.99 25.97 -0.02
N LEU A 75 8.28 26.49 1.17
CA LEU A 75 7.27 26.82 2.18
C LEU A 75 6.31 27.91 1.69
N ALA A 76 6.83 28.96 1.02
CA ALA A 76 6.01 30.05 0.49
C ALA A 76 5.08 29.55 -0.64
N ALA A 77 5.60 28.78 -1.59
CA ALA A 77 4.80 28.19 -2.66
C ALA A 77 3.70 27.28 -2.10
N ALA A 78 3.99 26.61 -1.02
CA ALA A 78 3.08 25.78 -0.29
C ALA A 78 1.94 26.54 0.36
N GLN A 79 2.27 27.62 1.04
CA GLN A 79 1.30 28.49 1.67
C GLN A 79 0.41 29.21 0.64
N GLU A 80 0.97 29.61 -0.51
CA GLU A 80 0.23 30.22 -1.62
C GLU A 80 -0.75 29.24 -2.28
N ALA A 81 -0.41 27.97 -2.36
CA ALA A 81 -1.28 26.93 -2.92
C ALA A 81 -2.47 26.58 -1.99
N GLY A 82 -2.50 27.06 -0.77
CA GLY A 82 -3.58 26.83 0.20
C GLY A 82 -3.74 25.39 0.62
N GLY A 83 -2.73 24.55 0.37
CA GLY A 83 -2.78 23.11 0.60
C GLY A 83 -2.14 22.70 1.90
N GLU A 84 -2.69 21.66 2.49
CA GLU A 84 -2.04 20.89 3.54
C GLU A 84 -0.76 20.28 2.99
N PHE A 85 0.37 20.55 3.62
CA PHE A 85 1.67 19.87 3.40
C PHE A 85 2.32 19.82 2.02
N PRO A 86 2.60 20.91 1.37
CA PRO A 86 3.58 20.90 0.29
C PRO A 86 5.02 20.65 0.77
N GLY A 87 5.27 20.75 2.07
CA GLY A 87 6.60 20.57 2.64
C GLY A 87 7.22 19.19 2.38
N LEU A 88 6.48 18.12 2.54
CA LEU A 88 6.96 16.74 2.28
C LEU A 88 7.26 16.49 0.80
N TYR A 89 6.45 17.04 -0.09
CA TYR A 89 6.63 16.92 -1.53
C TYR A 89 7.99 17.45 -1.99
N TYR A 90 8.40 18.61 -1.47
CA TYR A 90 9.67 19.21 -1.83
C TYR A 90 10.88 18.55 -1.17
N LEU A 91 10.66 17.77 -0.12
CA LEU A 91 11.73 17.02 0.53
C LEU A 91 12.06 15.73 -0.24
N ALA A 92 11.10 15.16 -0.94
CA ALA A 92 11.28 13.90 -1.65
C ALA A 92 12.34 13.97 -2.75
N ASP A 93 12.53 15.10 -3.38
CA ASP A 93 13.56 15.30 -4.41
C ASP A 93 14.98 15.41 -3.85
N ASN A 94 15.13 15.54 -2.54
CA ASN A 94 16.40 15.51 -1.85
C ASN A 94 16.82 14.05 -1.57
N ALA A 95 17.01 13.29 -2.62
CA ALA A 95 17.26 11.87 -2.57
C ALA A 95 18.71 11.47 -2.80
N VAL A 96 19.06 10.28 -2.32
CA VAL A 96 20.40 9.68 -2.54
C VAL A 96 20.61 9.33 -4.02
N LEU A 97 19.58 8.78 -4.65
CA LEU A 97 19.56 8.45 -6.07
C LEU A 97 18.38 9.15 -6.75
N VAL A 98 18.66 9.96 -7.74
CA VAL A 98 17.66 10.76 -8.47
C VAL A 98 17.65 10.40 -9.94
N LEU A 99 16.48 10.08 -10.48
CA LEU A 99 16.24 9.89 -11.91
C LEU A 99 15.29 10.99 -12.40
N ARG A 100 15.72 11.76 -13.43
CA ARG A 100 14.89 12.81 -14.03
C ARG A 100 14.83 12.66 -15.54
N ASN A 101 13.62 12.65 -16.09
CA ASN A 101 13.38 12.51 -17.54
C ASN A 101 14.12 11.28 -18.13
N CYS A 102 14.07 10.17 -17.43
CA CYS A 102 14.75 8.93 -17.79
C CYS A 102 13.77 7.87 -18.27
N GLN A 103 14.24 6.99 -19.15
CA GLN A 103 13.47 5.84 -19.57
C GLN A 103 14.34 4.59 -19.79
N TRP A 104 13.74 3.41 -19.55
CA TRP A 104 14.39 2.12 -19.68
C TRP A 104 15.66 2.02 -18.83
N ILE A 105 15.48 2.28 -17.53
CA ILE A 105 16.54 2.21 -16.52
C ILE A 105 16.22 1.12 -15.53
N THR A 106 17.19 0.26 -15.24
CA THR A 106 17.14 -0.72 -14.14
C THR A 106 18.12 -0.33 -13.06
N ILE A 107 17.62 -0.22 -11.84
CA ILE A 107 18.41 -0.04 -10.61
C ILE A 107 18.25 -1.30 -9.79
N GLU A 108 19.35 -2.02 -9.55
CA GLU A 108 19.25 -3.31 -8.90
C GLU A 108 20.35 -3.58 -7.87
N LYS A 109 20.01 -4.34 -6.80
CA LYS A 109 20.97 -4.87 -5.81
C LYS A 109 21.83 -3.78 -5.17
N LEU A 110 21.23 -2.63 -4.86
CA LEU A 110 21.86 -1.56 -4.11
C LEU A 110 21.35 -1.53 -2.68
N SER A 111 22.20 -1.15 -1.76
CA SER A 111 21.84 -0.87 -0.39
C SER A 111 21.88 0.62 -0.11
N PHE A 112 20.93 1.10 0.69
CA PHE A 112 20.81 2.48 1.14
C PHE A 112 20.81 2.50 2.66
N ASP A 113 21.56 3.42 3.27
CA ASP A 113 21.63 3.56 4.71
C ASP A 113 21.74 5.02 5.10
N GLY A 114 20.91 5.45 6.06
CA GLY A 114 20.86 6.85 6.48
C GLY A 114 20.34 7.81 5.42
N CYS A 115 19.44 7.36 4.56
CA CYS A 115 18.97 8.08 3.38
C CYS A 115 17.77 9.02 3.67
N TRP A 116 17.84 9.77 4.74
CA TRP A 116 16.82 10.78 5.03
C TRP A 116 17.00 12.03 4.15
N PRO A 117 15.95 12.56 3.45
CA PRO A 117 14.55 12.08 3.47
C PRO A 117 14.26 10.91 2.52
N THR A 118 14.96 10.75 1.39
CA THR A 118 14.55 9.81 0.33
C THR A 118 15.71 8.98 -0.19
N ALA A 119 15.49 7.69 -0.38
CA ALA A 119 16.50 6.83 -1.00
C ALA A 119 16.51 7.00 -2.53
N VAL A 120 15.38 6.80 -3.20
CA VAL A 120 15.24 6.90 -4.65
C VAL A 120 14.13 7.87 -5.03
N TYR A 121 14.40 8.78 -5.97
CA TYR A 121 13.39 9.71 -6.47
C TYR A 121 13.29 9.69 -7.99
N LEU A 122 12.08 9.56 -8.49
CA LEU A 122 11.74 9.46 -9.91
C LEU A 122 10.91 10.68 -10.33
N GLU A 123 11.34 11.40 -11.35
CA GLU A 123 10.62 12.55 -11.89
C GLU A 123 10.52 12.46 -13.41
N ASN A 124 9.30 12.44 -13.95
CA ASN A 124 9.03 12.32 -15.40
C ASN A 124 9.75 11.10 -16.03
N CYS A 125 9.67 9.95 -15.36
CA CYS A 125 10.37 8.74 -15.76
C CYS A 125 9.42 7.68 -16.33
N GLN A 126 9.92 6.86 -17.24
CA GLN A 126 9.14 5.77 -17.84
C GLN A 126 9.98 4.50 -17.95
N HIS A 127 9.32 3.34 -17.80
CA HIS A 127 9.99 2.04 -17.89
C HIS A 127 11.18 1.93 -16.92
N ILE A 128 10.91 2.13 -15.64
CA ILE A 128 11.92 2.05 -14.58
C ILE A 128 11.72 0.78 -13.78
N THR A 129 12.79 0.01 -13.61
CA THR A 129 12.81 -1.15 -12.73
C THR A 129 13.69 -0.87 -11.52
N LEU A 130 13.12 -1.03 -10.33
CA LEU A 130 13.81 -0.99 -9.04
C LEU A 130 13.72 -2.39 -8.43
N ARG A 131 14.86 -3.10 -8.32
CA ARG A 131 14.85 -4.51 -7.93
C ARG A 131 15.89 -4.83 -6.87
N GLY A 132 15.50 -5.59 -5.85
CA GLY A 132 16.42 -6.11 -4.83
C GLY A 132 17.16 -5.02 -4.06
N LEU A 133 16.50 -3.90 -3.81
CA LEU A 133 17.05 -2.79 -3.03
C LEU A 133 16.88 -3.09 -1.54
N LYS A 134 17.91 -2.80 -0.75
CA LYS A 134 17.86 -2.81 0.71
C LYS A 134 17.93 -1.38 1.23
N ILE A 135 16.85 -0.90 1.86
CA ILE A 135 16.71 0.50 2.25
C ILE A 135 16.52 0.59 3.77
N ASN A 136 17.47 1.21 4.44
CA ASN A 136 17.49 1.41 5.88
C ASN A 136 17.23 2.88 6.23
N GLY A 137 16.09 3.16 6.88
CA GLY A 137 15.69 4.52 7.22
C GLY A 137 15.05 5.27 6.04
N GLY A 138 14.93 6.57 6.19
CA GLY A 138 14.31 7.48 5.22
C GLY A 138 12.85 7.80 5.57
N THR A 139 12.41 8.99 5.18
CA THR A 139 10.97 9.29 5.14
C THR A 139 10.33 8.53 4.00
N PHE A 140 10.94 8.58 2.82
CA PHE A 140 10.48 7.84 1.65
C PHE A 140 11.54 6.85 1.20
N ALA A 141 11.18 5.60 0.99
CA ALA A 141 12.07 4.69 0.30
C ALA A 141 12.12 5.06 -1.19
N ILE A 142 10.98 5.23 -1.83
CA ILE A 142 10.85 5.58 -3.25
C ILE A 142 9.79 6.68 -3.40
N GLY A 143 10.19 7.83 -3.95
CA GLY A 143 9.30 8.90 -4.34
C GLY A 143 9.16 8.98 -5.86
N ALA A 144 7.94 9.18 -6.38
CA ALA A 144 7.68 9.32 -7.80
C ALA A 144 6.74 10.48 -8.11
N THR A 145 7.07 11.31 -9.08
CA THR A 145 6.25 12.47 -9.48
C THR A 145 6.28 12.71 -10.99
N GLY A 146 5.35 13.54 -11.43
CA GLY A 146 5.23 14.00 -12.79
C GLY A 146 4.24 13.21 -13.63
N VAL A 147 3.39 13.92 -14.34
CA VAL A 147 2.26 13.38 -15.12
C VAL A 147 2.66 12.43 -16.24
N THR A 148 3.93 12.39 -16.60
CA THR A 148 4.47 11.45 -17.59
C THR A 148 5.11 10.21 -16.96
N THR A 149 5.23 10.17 -15.61
CA THR A 149 5.83 9.04 -14.90
C THR A 149 4.89 7.84 -14.94
N ARG A 150 5.39 6.74 -15.50
CA ARG A 150 4.63 5.51 -15.72
C ARG A 150 5.52 4.30 -15.99
N HIS A 151 4.93 3.10 -15.99
CA HIS A 151 5.64 1.84 -16.21
C HIS A 151 6.79 1.66 -15.22
N ILE A 152 6.44 1.67 -13.93
CA ILE A 152 7.38 1.49 -12.84
C ILE A 152 7.21 0.09 -12.27
N LEU A 153 8.29 -0.66 -12.17
CA LEU A 153 8.35 -1.94 -11.47
C LEU A 153 9.22 -1.79 -10.22
N VAL A 154 8.65 -2.12 -9.06
CA VAL A 154 9.36 -2.20 -7.77
C VAL A 154 9.21 -3.61 -7.24
N GLU A 155 10.30 -4.37 -7.23
CA GLU A 155 10.21 -5.77 -6.85
C GLU A 155 11.41 -6.23 -6.00
N ASP A 156 11.14 -7.21 -5.13
CA ASP A 156 12.16 -7.85 -4.27
C ASP A 156 12.95 -6.87 -3.39
N CYS A 157 12.37 -5.71 -3.06
CA CYS A 157 13.00 -4.69 -2.22
C CYS A 157 12.62 -4.88 -0.75
N ASP A 158 13.55 -4.53 0.16
CA ASP A 158 13.34 -4.54 1.59
C ASP A 158 13.47 -3.12 2.13
N TRP A 159 12.51 -2.68 2.93
CA TRP A 159 12.56 -1.40 3.62
C TRP A 159 12.22 -1.53 5.10
N VAL A 160 13.11 -1.04 5.93
CA VAL A 160 12.88 -0.85 7.36
C VAL A 160 13.02 0.64 7.64
N GLN A 161 11.90 1.32 7.88
CA GLN A 161 11.92 2.77 8.09
C GLN A 161 12.52 3.13 9.44
N ASP A 162 12.08 2.46 10.49
CA ASP A 162 12.67 2.62 11.82
C ASP A 162 13.47 1.37 12.23
N PRO A 163 14.79 1.40 12.11
CA PRO A 163 15.64 0.26 12.44
C PRO A 163 15.91 0.09 13.94
N SER A 164 15.18 0.78 14.81
CA SER A 164 15.34 0.66 16.27
C SER A 164 14.80 -0.64 16.86
N GLY A 165 14.04 -1.39 16.07
CA GLY A 165 13.53 -2.73 16.40
C GLY A 165 14.20 -3.82 15.58
N ASN A 166 13.53 -4.97 15.49
CA ASN A 166 14.02 -6.15 14.76
C ASN A 166 13.48 -6.27 13.33
N GLY A 167 13.20 -5.16 12.67
CA GLY A 167 12.64 -5.15 11.30
C GLY A 167 13.53 -5.86 10.28
N TRP A 168 14.84 -5.75 10.42
CA TRP A 168 15.78 -6.44 9.51
C TRP A 168 15.82 -7.95 9.72
N GLU A 169 15.66 -8.44 10.96
CA GLU A 169 15.56 -9.86 11.25
C GLU A 169 14.30 -10.46 10.59
N LEU A 170 13.20 -9.71 10.58
CA LEU A 170 11.98 -10.09 9.85
C LEU A 170 12.23 -10.19 8.34
N CYS A 171 12.86 -9.19 7.75
CA CYS A 171 13.21 -9.20 6.33
C CYS A 171 14.11 -10.39 5.97
N ASP A 172 15.17 -10.62 6.73
CA ASP A 172 16.13 -11.70 6.49
C ASP A 172 15.47 -13.09 6.65
N ALA A 173 14.59 -13.26 7.63
CA ALA A 173 13.86 -14.52 7.81
C ALA A 173 12.94 -14.80 6.61
N LEU A 174 12.16 -13.81 6.16
CA LEU A 174 11.29 -13.95 5.01
C LEU A 174 12.05 -14.19 3.71
N ARG A 175 13.16 -13.50 3.48
CA ARG A 175 14.02 -13.74 2.31
C ARG A 175 14.67 -15.13 2.33
N ALA A 176 14.87 -15.69 3.51
CA ALA A 176 15.33 -17.06 3.69
C ALA A 176 14.20 -18.10 3.56
N GLY A 177 12.97 -17.69 3.25
CA GLY A 177 11.80 -18.57 3.13
C GLY A 177 11.34 -19.17 4.47
N LYS A 178 11.64 -18.50 5.59
CA LYS A 178 11.22 -18.94 6.93
C LYS A 178 9.89 -18.28 7.31
N THR A 179 9.18 -18.91 8.24
CA THR A 179 8.10 -18.25 8.98
C THR A 179 8.68 -17.22 9.95
N ILE A 180 7.92 -16.22 10.35
CA ILE A 180 8.40 -15.09 11.15
C ILE A 180 7.77 -15.01 12.55
N GLU A 181 7.05 -16.02 13.00
CA GLU A 181 6.39 -16.02 14.32
C GLU A 181 7.38 -15.68 15.44
N LYS A 182 8.54 -16.32 15.42
CA LYS A 182 9.58 -16.08 16.41
C LYS A 182 10.17 -14.67 16.33
N GLU A 183 10.32 -14.15 15.13
CA GLU A 183 10.82 -12.81 14.91
C GLU A 183 9.77 -11.75 15.28
N LEU A 184 8.48 -12.06 15.16
CA LEU A 184 7.39 -11.18 15.63
C LEU A 184 7.37 -11.01 17.15
N ASP A 185 7.86 -11.98 17.91
CA ASP A 185 8.05 -11.87 19.36
C ASP A 185 9.24 -10.96 19.76
N GLY A 186 10.05 -10.57 18.78
CA GLY A 186 11.19 -9.66 18.98
C GLY A 186 10.74 -8.21 19.23
N PRO A 187 11.67 -7.34 19.66
CA PRO A 187 11.34 -5.96 20.00
C PRO A 187 10.87 -5.18 18.76
N PRO A 188 9.65 -4.65 18.76
CA PRO A 188 9.22 -3.76 17.68
C PRO A 188 9.98 -2.43 17.73
N SER A 189 9.93 -1.70 16.63
CA SER A 189 10.55 -0.37 16.53
C SER A 189 9.93 0.64 17.49
N LYS A 190 10.65 1.76 17.71
CA LYS A 190 10.10 2.90 18.46
C LYS A 190 8.89 3.50 17.75
N LEU A 191 8.93 3.57 16.43
CA LEU A 191 7.81 4.06 15.63
C LEU A 191 6.52 3.27 15.93
N TRP A 192 6.60 1.94 16.02
CA TRP A 192 5.44 1.11 16.33
C TRP A 192 5.02 1.22 17.80
N ARG A 193 5.97 1.25 18.72
CA ARG A 193 5.72 1.09 20.15
C ARG A 193 5.52 2.40 20.91
N ASP A 194 6.33 3.42 20.60
CA ASP A 194 6.51 4.60 21.46
C ASP A 194 5.97 5.90 20.85
N ILE A 195 5.84 5.98 19.51
CA ILE A 195 5.50 7.22 18.82
C ILE A 195 4.00 7.27 18.54
N ASP A 196 3.35 8.33 19.01
CA ASP A 196 1.93 8.57 18.74
C ASP A 196 1.70 8.94 17.25
N TRP A 197 0.60 8.45 16.69
CA TRP A 197 0.19 8.78 15.32
C TRP A 197 0.05 10.31 15.12
N VAL A 198 -0.48 11.02 16.14
CA VAL A 198 -0.63 12.47 16.11
C VAL A 198 0.72 13.20 16.08
N GLU A 199 1.76 12.66 16.70
CA GLU A 199 3.11 13.23 16.63
C GLU A 199 3.68 13.18 15.21
N VAL A 200 3.38 12.12 14.48
CA VAL A 200 3.81 12.00 13.08
C VAL A 200 3.03 12.94 12.17
N HIS A 201 1.73 13.09 12.38
CA HIS A 201 0.86 13.93 11.55
C HIS A 201 0.72 15.38 12.04
N GLY A 202 1.39 15.77 13.11
CA GLY A 202 1.25 17.09 13.70
C GLY A 202 1.57 18.24 12.72
N ASP A 203 1.10 19.46 13.03
CA ASP A 203 1.26 20.62 12.17
C ASP A 203 2.71 21.07 12.01
N TRP A 204 3.16 21.30 10.79
CA TRP A 204 4.46 21.87 10.46
C TRP A 204 4.64 23.30 10.95
N LEU A 205 3.54 23.97 11.26
CA LEU A 205 3.48 25.35 11.74
C LEU A 205 2.68 25.39 13.04
N GLU A 206 3.35 25.37 14.16
CA GLU A 206 2.73 25.69 15.43
C GLU A 206 2.71 27.21 15.62
N ASN A 207 1.50 27.80 15.71
CA ASN A 207 1.30 29.26 15.86
C ASN A 207 2.00 30.10 14.79
N GLY A 208 2.03 29.66 13.55
CA GLY A 208 2.71 30.34 12.45
C GLY A 208 4.23 30.31 12.53
N LYS A 209 4.80 29.52 13.44
CA LYS A 209 6.24 29.31 13.56
C LYS A 209 6.57 27.90 13.11
N ARG A 210 7.67 27.77 12.40
CA ARG A 210 8.20 26.51 11.96
C ARG A 210 8.60 25.62 13.14
N VAL A 211 8.10 24.41 13.17
CA VAL A 211 8.54 23.38 14.10
C VAL A 211 9.85 22.75 13.60
N ASP A 212 10.79 22.53 14.48
CA ASP A 212 12.07 21.89 14.15
C ASP A 212 11.84 20.39 13.97
N ILE A 213 11.92 19.94 12.74
CA ILE A 213 11.63 18.55 12.36
C ILE A 213 12.72 17.56 12.84
N GLU A 214 13.88 18.03 13.29
CA GLU A 214 14.96 17.14 13.73
C GLU A 214 14.60 16.26 14.92
N HIS A 215 13.75 16.77 15.77
CA HIS A 215 13.28 16.08 16.97
C HIS A 215 11.85 15.59 16.82
N ASP A 216 11.30 15.68 15.62
CA ASP A 216 9.90 15.46 15.37
C ASP A 216 9.71 14.07 14.72
N ALA A 217 8.79 13.33 15.27
CA ALA A 217 8.30 12.07 14.72
C ALA A 217 7.83 12.18 13.26
N ARG A 218 7.58 13.38 12.77
CA ARG A 218 7.21 13.66 11.36
C ARG A 218 8.26 13.23 10.35
N ALA A 219 9.50 13.03 10.75
CA ALA A 219 10.48 12.39 9.87
C ALA A 219 10.00 11.02 9.38
N TYR A 220 9.10 10.39 10.12
CA TYR A 220 8.46 9.12 9.75
C TYR A 220 7.20 9.28 8.90
N ASP A 221 6.65 10.49 8.69
CA ASP A 221 5.48 10.72 7.84
C ASP A 221 5.82 10.50 6.37
N GLY A 222 5.90 9.25 5.99
CA GLY A 222 6.32 8.85 4.65
C GLY A 222 6.06 7.38 4.35
N ASP A 223 6.56 6.94 3.18
CA ASP A 223 6.08 5.74 2.53
C ASP A 223 7.19 4.90 1.91
N PHE A 224 6.93 3.63 1.77
CA PHE A 224 7.75 2.78 0.92
C PHE A 224 7.71 3.23 -0.54
N PHE A 225 6.52 3.50 -1.05
CA PHE A 225 6.33 4.07 -2.38
C PHE A 225 5.33 5.21 -2.31
N ARG A 226 5.82 6.41 -2.52
CA ARG A 226 4.99 7.62 -2.58
C ARG A 226 4.92 8.14 -4.00
N ALA A 227 3.71 8.26 -4.52
CA ALA A 227 3.47 8.83 -5.83
C ALA A 227 2.67 10.14 -5.73
N TRP A 228 3.12 11.17 -6.44
CA TRP A 228 2.39 12.44 -6.59
C TRP A 228 1.98 12.64 -8.03
N SER A 229 0.70 12.47 -8.33
CA SER A 229 0.08 12.73 -9.63
C SER A 229 0.85 12.12 -10.82
N ILE A 230 1.12 10.82 -10.75
CA ILE A 230 1.76 10.06 -11.83
C ILE A 230 0.70 9.40 -12.72
N ALA A 231 1.07 9.07 -13.97
CA ALA A 231 0.15 8.42 -14.90
C ALA A 231 -0.28 7.01 -14.48
N GLY A 232 0.52 6.32 -13.67
CA GLY A 232 0.24 4.96 -13.21
C GLY A 232 1.03 3.89 -13.94
N TYR A 233 0.41 2.73 -14.22
CA TYR A 233 1.12 1.55 -14.75
C TYR A 233 2.28 1.16 -13.84
N VAL A 234 1.95 0.88 -12.57
CA VAL A 234 2.91 0.58 -11.51
C VAL A 234 2.70 -0.83 -11.00
N VAL A 235 3.79 -1.58 -10.89
CA VAL A 235 3.82 -2.88 -10.26
C VAL A 235 4.70 -2.81 -9.01
N ILE A 236 4.13 -3.16 -7.87
CA ILE A 236 4.84 -3.24 -6.58
C ILE A 236 4.67 -4.67 -6.09
N ARG A 237 5.72 -5.49 -6.18
CA ARG A 237 5.60 -6.90 -5.86
C ARG A 237 6.76 -7.50 -5.08
N ASN A 238 6.45 -8.50 -4.27
CA ASN A 238 7.43 -9.28 -3.50
C ASN A 238 8.35 -8.43 -2.61
N ASN A 239 7.90 -7.26 -2.18
CA ASN A 239 8.66 -6.39 -1.29
C ASN A 239 8.35 -6.72 0.17
N ILE A 240 9.29 -6.42 1.07
CA ILE A 240 9.11 -6.52 2.51
C ILE A 240 9.23 -5.13 3.10
N ILE A 241 8.15 -4.67 3.71
CA ILE A 241 8.04 -3.36 4.34
C ILE A 241 7.78 -3.59 5.83
N ALA A 242 8.73 -3.23 6.67
CA ALA A 242 8.64 -3.47 8.09
C ALA A 242 8.96 -2.21 8.91
N ASP A 243 8.29 -2.06 10.05
CA ASP A 243 8.50 -0.96 10.99
C ASP A 243 8.45 0.40 10.30
N ALA A 244 7.39 0.63 9.54
CA ALA A 244 7.20 1.82 8.72
C ALA A 244 5.91 2.57 9.09
N PHE A 245 5.83 3.84 8.68
CA PHE A 245 4.63 4.62 8.86
C PHE A 245 3.58 4.23 7.83
N ASN A 246 3.89 4.36 6.53
CA ASN A 246 3.02 3.89 5.46
C ASN A 246 3.73 2.90 4.52
N GLY A 247 2.94 2.10 3.82
CA GLY A 247 3.41 1.23 2.75
C GLY A 247 3.38 1.93 1.39
N VAL A 248 2.28 1.80 0.67
CA VAL A 248 2.11 2.34 -0.69
C VAL A 248 1.07 3.46 -0.68
N HIS A 249 1.49 4.65 -1.06
CA HIS A 249 0.62 5.81 -1.04
C HIS A 249 0.67 6.57 -2.37
N PHE A 250 -0.49 6.77 -3.00
CA PHE A 250 -0.66 7.57 -4.21
C PHE A 250 -1.45 8.83 -3.89
N PHE A 251 -0.74 9.93 -3.75
CA PHE A 251 -1.31 11.23 -3.44
C PHE A 251 -1.58 12.02 -4.73
N ASN A 252 -2.80 11.97 -5.21
CA ASN A 252 -3.18 12.60 -6.46
C ASN A 252 -3.87 13.94 -6.21
N GLN A 253 -3.11 15.02 -6.31
CA GLN A 253 -3.63 16.39 -6.29
C GLN A 253 -3.78 16.89 -7.72
N VAL A 254 -4.73 16.38 -8.47
CA VAL A 254 -4.89 16.80 -9.85
C VAL A 254 -6.13 17.66 -9.99
N ALA A 255 -5.95 18.84 -10.57
CA ALA A 255 -7.07 19.63 -11.06
C ALA A 255 -7.86 18.80 -12.12
N GLU A 256 -9.16 18.96 -12.15
CA GLU A 256 -10.09 18.22 -13.04
C GLU A 256 -9.67 18.17 -14.53
N SER A 257 -8.82 19.09 -14.95
CA SER A 257 -8.32 19.20 -16.34
C SER A 257 -7.25 18.16 -16.71
N ILE A 258 -6.74 17.36 -15.76
CA ILE A 258 -5.64 16.42 -16.02
C ILE A 258 -6.10 14.98 -15.73
N ILE A 259 -7.22 14.58 -16.31
CA ILE A 259 -7.78 13.23 -16.22
C ILE A 259 -6.77 12.16 -16.67
N ASP A 260 -5.83 12.51 -17.54
CA ASP A 260 -4.79 11.59 -18.03
C ASP A 260 -3.67 11.29 -17.03
N SER A 261 -3.60 12.01 -15.91
CA SER A 261 -2.62 11.81 -14.85
C SER A 261 -3.15 11.01 -13.66
N CYS A 262 -4.29 10.36 -13.80
CA CYS A 262 -4.79 9.45 -12.78
C CYS A 262 -3.85 8.26 -12.62
N SER A 263 -3.59 7.86 -11.38
CA SER A 263 -2.85 6.63 -11.03
C SER A 263 -3.61 5.39 -11.51
N ARG A 264 -3.44 5.04 -12.76
CA ARG A 264 -4.16 3.95 -13.43
C ARG A 264 -3.34 2.69 -13.46
N ASN A 265 -4.02 1.55 -13.47
CA ASN A 265 -3.40 0.24 -13.71
C ASN A 265 -2.25 -0.01 -12.73
N VAL A 266 -2.58 -0.16 -11.45
CA VAL A 266 -1.63 -0.45 -10.40
C VAL A 266 -1.82 -1.88 -9.90
N LEU A 267 -0.73 -2.63 -9.84
CA LEU A 267 -0.69 -3.96 -9.22
C LEU A 267 0.17 -3.93 -7.97
N ILE A 268 -0.41 -4.37 -6.85
CA ILE A 268 0.28 -4.57 -5.58
C ILE A 268 0.11 -6.03 -5.20
N GLU A 269 1.18 -6.85 -5.34
CA GLU A 269 1.06 -8.28 -5.12
C GLU A 269 2.23 -8.90 -4.37
N GLY A 270 1.96 -9.90 -3.53
CA GLY A 270 2.99 -10.69 -2.87
C GLY A 270 3.86 -9.92 -1.88
N ASN A 271 3.45 -8.71 -1.48
CA ASN A 271 4.23 -7.91 -0.54
C ASN A 271 3.92 -8.31 0.90
N TRP A 272 4.89 -8.09 1.79
CA TRP A 272 4.73 -8.15 3.22
C TRP A 272 4.73 -6.74 3.80
N PHE A 273 3.67 -6.41 4.55
CA PHE A 273 3.53 -5.18 5.33
C PHE A 273 3.48 -5.56 6.80
N ILE A 274 4.52 -5.21 7.56
CA ILE A 274 4.69 -5.67 8.94
C ILE A 274 4.89 -4.47 9.86
N ARG A 275 4.02 -4.32 10.86
CA ARG A 275 4.04 -3.21 11.82
C ARG A 275 4.05 -1.85 11.12
N ILE A 276 2.99 -1.62 10.33
CA ILE A 276 2.76 -0.34 9.64
C ILE A 276 1.93 0.56 10.53
N ARG A 277 2.50 1.71 10.89
CA ARG A 277 1.96 2.60 11.93
C ARG A 277 0.74 3.39 11.48
N ASP A 278 0.51 3.52 10.18
CA ASP A 278 -0.69 4.09 9.59
C ASP A 278 -1.26 3.18 8.50
N ASN A 279 -1.04 3.44 7.23
CA ASN A 279 -1.70 2.71 6.15
C ASN A 279 -0.74 1.81 5.37
N ALA A 280 -1.13 0.55 5.15
CA ALA A 280 -0.36 -0.31 4.26
C ALA A 280 -0.55 0.09 2.79
N ILE A 281 -1.79 0.41 2.40
CA ILE A 281 -2.16 0.76 1.03
C ILE A 281 -3.16 1.92 1.06
N GLU A 282 -2.74 3.05 0.50
CA GLU A 282 -3.48 4.30 0.48
C GLU A 282 -3.57 4.86 -0.95
N PRO A 283 -4.51 4.39 -1.77
CA PRO A 283 -4.91 5.11 -2.95
C PRO A 283 -5.74 6.32 -2.55
N GLU A 284 -5.32 7.50 -2.95
CA GLU A 284 -6.15 8.67 -2.84
C GLU A 284 -6.95 8.92 -4.13
N HIS A 285 -7.54 10.09 -4.27
CA HIS A 285 -8.42 10.44 -5.37
C HIS A 285 -7.88 10.07 -6.76
N TYR A 286 -8.76 9.81 -7.71
CA TYR A 286 -8.46 9.48 -9.10
C TYR A 286 -7.70 8.16 -9.34
N ALA A 287 -7.70 7.26 -8.38
CA ALA A 287 -7.11 5.93 -8.53
C ALA A 287 -8.06 5.01 -9.35
N TRP A 288 -7.57 4.41 -10.41
CA TRP A 288 -8.41 3.70 -11.37
C TRP A 288 -7.78 2.40 -11.85
N ASN A 289 -8.54 1.30 -11.76
CA ASN A 289 -8.10 -0.05 -12.14
C ASN A 289 -6.89 -0.54 -11.34
N TRP A 290 -7.12 -0.81 -10.07
CA TRP A 290 -6.12 -1.32 -9.15
C TRP A 290 -6.37 -2.78 -8.79
N THR A 291 -5.31 -3.57 -8.78
CA THR A 291 -5.34 -4.95 -8.26
C THR A 291 -4.42 -5.04 -7.05
N VAL A 292 -4.98 -5.49 -5.93
CA VAL A 292 -4.26 -5.71 -4.67
C VAL A 292 -4.47 -7.16 -4.27
N ARG A 293 -3.46 -8.00 -4.46
CA ARG A 293 -3.62 -9.44 -4.26
C ARG A 293 -2.41 -10.12 -3.62
N HIS A 294 -2.68 -11.21 -2.93
CA HIS A 294 -1.67 -12.10 -2.35
C HIS A 294 -0.68 -11.40 -1.41
N ASN A 295 -1.04 -10.23 -0.89
CA ASN A 295 -0.23 -9.55 0.10
C ASN A 295 -0.47 -10.14 1.49
N VAL A 296 0.54 -10.04 2.33
CA VAL A 296 0.51 -10.43 3.73
C VAL A 296 0.64 -9.18 4.59
N ILE A 297 -0.32 -8.96 5.48
CA ILE A 297 -0.34 -7.81 6.38
C ILE A 297 -0.30 -8.33 7.81
N VAL A 298 0.70 -7.91 8.57
CA VAL A 298 0.87 -8.26 9.97
C VAL A 298 1.00 -6.99 10.79
N ASP A 299 -0.04 -6.71 11.56
CA ASP A 299 -0.12 -5.52 12.41
C ASP A 299 0.04 -4.21 11.62
N CYS A 300 -1.06 -3.70 11.17
CA CYS A 300 -1.17 -2.40 10.53
C CYS A 300 -2.27 -1.60 11.22
N TYR A 301 -2.03 -0.32 11.47
CA TYR A 301 -3.03 0.52 12.13
C TYR A 301 -4.32 0.60 11.32
N LEU A 302 -4.21 0.88 10.03
CA LEU A 302 -5.32 1.01 9.09
C LEU A 302 -4.93 0.46 7.71
N PRO A 303 -5.01 -0.86 7.49
CA PRO A 303 -4.45 -1.49 6.29
C PRO A 303 -4.81 -0.82 4.97
N PHE A 304 -6.07 -0.42 4.80
CA PHE A 304 -6.56 0.17 3.56
C PHE A 304 -7.20 1.54 3.80
N SER A 305 -6.56 2.60 3.34
CA SER A 305 -7.13 3.94 3.32
C SER A 305 -7.70 4.24 1.94
N LEU A 306 -9.00 3.99 1.76
CA LEU A 306 -9.67 4.08 0.48
C LEU A 306 -10.34 5.46 0.31
N GLN A 307 -9.55 6.52 0.18
CA GLN A 307 -10.06 7.88 -0.06
C GLN A 307 -10.33 8.10 -1.55
N MET A 308 -11.51 7.74 -2.02
CA MET A 308 -11.73 7.30 -3.38
C MET A 308 -12.60 8.23 -4.23
N ALA A 309 -12.51 9.55 -4.10
CA ALA A 309 -13.19 10.43 -5.04
C ALA A 309 -12.70 10.18 -6.47
N ARG A 310 -13.65 9.98 -7.39
CA ARG A 310 -13.39 9.68 -8.80
C ARG A 310 -12.46 8.49 -9.01
N SER A 311 -12.59 7.49 -8.16
CA SER A 311 -11.82 6.26 -8.19
C SER A 311 -12.73 5.07 -8.46
N GLY A 312 -12.16 3.95 -8.87
CA GLY A 312 -12.94 2.73 -9.07
C GLY A 312 -12.19 1.61 -9.76
N TYR A 313 -12.90 0.49 -9.88
CA TYR A 313 -12.35 -0.76 -10.41
C TYR A 313 -11.19 -1.26 -9.59
N PHE A 314 -11.45 -1.40 -8.28
CA PHE A 314 -10.52 -2.02 -7.35
C PHE A 314 -10.86 -3.50 -7.17
N TYR A 315 -9.82 -4.32 -7.18
CA TYR A 315 -9.90 -5.77 -7.01
C TYR A 315 -8.93 -6.19 -5.91
N ILE A 316 -9.46 -6.37 -4.69
CA ILE A 316 -8.69 -6.70 -3.48
C ILE A 316 -9.01 -8.13 -3.12
N TYR A 317 -8.09 -9.07 -3.42
CA TYR A 317 -8.36 -10.49 -3.21
C TYR A 317 -7.13 -11.33 -2.90
N GLY A 318 -7.36 -12.49 -2.30
CA GLY A 318 -6.30 -13.43 -1.97
C GLY A 318 -5.30 -12.90 -0.95
N ASN A 319 -5.62 -11.80 -0.27
CA ASN A 319 -4.74 -11.25 0.76
C ASN A 319 -4.98 -11.97 2.08
N VAL A 320 -3.92 -12.04 2.88
CA VAL A 320 -3.91 -12.63 4.21
C VAL A 320 -3.51 -11.58 5.22
N ALA A 321 -4.25 -11.45 6.31
CA ALA A 321 -3.94 -10.43 7.31
C ALA A 321 -4.17 -10.89 8.74
N TRP A 322 -3.25 -10.49 9.61
CA TRP A 322 -3.41 -10.44 11.05
C TRP A 322 -3.31 -9.00 11.50
N ASN A 323 -4.40 -8.45 11.98
CA ASN A 323 -4.41 -7.09 12.50
C ASN A 323 -4.85 -7.09 13.97
N VAL A 324 -4.02 -7.67 14.81
CA VAL A 324 -4.27 -7.94 16.24
C VAL A 324 -3.34 -7.17 17.16
N GLY A 325 -2.17 -6.74 16.70
CA GLY A 325 -1.21 -5.94 17.45
C GLY A 325 -1.70 -4.52 17.71
N LYS A 326 -1.35 -3.98 18.87
CA LYS A 326 -1.65 -2.59 19.23
C LYS A 326 -0.43 -1.72 18.95
N PRO A 327 -0.52 -0.75 18.03
CA PRO A 327 0.52 0.24 17.87
C PRO A 327 0.41 1.32 18.95
N GLY A 328 1.56 1.89 19.31
CA GLY A 328 1.66 3.08 20.11
C GLY A 328 1.25 2.98 21.59
N PRO A 329 1.42 4.07 22.32
CA PRO A 329 0.93 4.19 23.68
C PRO A 329 -0.60 4.25 23.70
N ASP A 330 -1.19 3.74 24.80
CA ASP A 330 -2.66 3.64 24.98
C ASP A 330 -3.42 4.98 24.92
N LYS A 331 -2.70 6.10 24.86
CA LYS A 331 -3.28 7.45 24.71
C LYS A 331 -3.84 7.72 23.33
N ASP A 332 -3.42 6.97 22.36
CA ASP A 332 -3.86 7.14 20.98
C ASP A 332 -5.29 6.62 20.87
N GLU A 333 -6.26 7.51 20.72
CA GLU A 333 -7.65 7.15 20.43
C GLU A 333 -7.77 6.28 19.17
N HIS A 334 -6.71 6.27 18.37
CA HIS A 334 -6.56 5.53 17.15
C HIS A 334 -5.90 4.14 17.32
N THR A 335 -5.67 3.66 18.54
CA THR A 335 -5.15 2.30 18.79
C THR A 335 -6.07 1.19 18.29
N ARG A 336 -7.27 1.52 17.86
CA ARG A 336 -8.29 0.62 17.30
C ARG A 336 -8.39 0.73 15.79
N GLY A 337 -7.28 0.76 15.07
CA GLY A 337 -7.30 0.87 13.61
C GLY A 337 -8.29 -0.11 12.96
N GLN A 338 -9.28 0.42 12.26
CA GLN A 338 -10.20 -0.38 11.46
C GLN A 338 -9.49 -0.85 10.19
N PHE A 339 -10.02 -1.90 9.55
CA PHE A 339 -9.36 -2.49 8.40
C PHE A 339 -9.47 -1.63 7.13
N PHE A 340 -10.63 -1.02 6.93
CA PHE A 340 -10.89 -0.09 5.82
C PHE A 340 -11.28 1.30 6.32
N LYS A 341 -10.64 2.33 5.78
CA LYS A 341 -11.04 3.74 5.94
C LYS A 341 -11.62 4.25 4.64
N PHE A 342 -12.75 4.93 4.71
CA PHE A 342 -13.39 5.58 3.57
C PHE A 342 -13.46 7.09 3.75
N PRO A 343 -13.59 7.89 2.67
CA PRO A 343 -13.67 9.34 2.78
C PRO A 343 -14.95 9.79 3.49
N THR A 344 -14.91 11.02 3.96
CA THR A 344 -16.05 11.65 4.65
C THR A 344 -16.92 12.49 3.73
N ASP A 345 -16.45 12.83 2.54
CA ASP A 345 -17.00 13.88 1.68
C ASP A 345 -17.28 13.46 0.23
N HIS A 346 -16.74 12.34 -0.24
CA HIS A 346 -16.89 11.89 -1.62
C HIS A 346 -17.24 10.41 -1.74
N TYR A 347 -17.92 10.06 -2.84
CA TYR A 347 -18.20 8.67 -3.22
C TYR A 347 -17.29 8.20 -4.34
N ALA A 348 -17.08 6.91 -4.40
CA ALA A 348 -16.39 6.27 -5.50
C ALA A 348 -17.25 6.22 -6.77
N ASP A 349 -16.64 6.43 -7.92
CA ASP A 349 -17.33 6.39 -9.22
C ASP A 349 -17.46 4.97 -9.78
N GLY A 350 -16.58 4.05 -9.38
CA GLY A 350 -16.57 2.68 -9.85
C GLY A 350 -16.53 1.65 -8.72
N PRO A 351 -16.70 0.36 -9.06
CA PRO A 351 -16.80 -0.70 -8.06
C PRO A 351 -15.48 -0.97 -7.34
N HIS A 352 -15.61 -1.34 -6.06
CA HIS A 352 -14.53 -1.84 -5.22
C HIS A 352 -14.90 -3.25 -4.80
N TYR A 353 -14.21 -4.23 -5.36
CA TYR A 353 -14.39 -5.63 -5.05
C TYR A 353 -13.37 -6.07 -4.01
N VAL A 354 -13.85 -6.54 -2.87
CA VAL A 354 -13.07 -7.14 -1.79
C VAL A 354 -13.55 -8.57 -1.63
N PHE A 355 -12.78 -9.52 -2.12
CA PHE A 355 -13.27 -10.90 -2.17
C PHE A 355 -12.19 -11.93 -1.93
N ASN A 356 -12.60 -13.06 -1.38
CA ASN A 356 -11.72 -14.18 -1.12
C ASN A 356 -10.41 -13.78 -0.40
N ASN A 357 -10.53 -13.03 0.69
CA ASN A 357 -9.43 -12.73 1.61
C ASN A 357 -9.59 -13.53 2.90
N SER A 358 -8.51 -13.75 3.64
CA SER A 358 -8.51 -14.43 4.95
C SER A 358 -7.90 -13.51 5.99
N TRP A 359 -8.68 -13.12 7.01
CA TRP A 359 -8.26 -12.13 8.00
C TRP A 359 -8.54 -12.56 9.43
N VAL A 360 -7.60 -12.27 10.33
CA VAL A 360 -7.77 -12.28 11.78
C VAL A 360 -7.72 -10.85 12.27
N LEU A 361 -8.82 -10.35 12.82
CA LEU A 361 -8.99 -8.95 13.15
C LEU A 361 -9.31 -8.75 14.63
N ARG A 362 -8.85 -7.62 15.17
CA ARG A 362 -9.18 -7.16 16.52
C ARG A 362 -10.19 -6.02 16.50
N ALA A 363 -10.07 -5.12 15.53
CA ALA A 363 -10.91 -3.94 15.38
C ALA A 363 -11.95 -4.13 14.28
N PRO A 364 -13.03 -3.31 14.26
CA PRO A 364 -14.06 -3.40 13.23
C PRO A 364 -13.51 -3.30 11.82
N LEU A 365 -14.22 -3.92 10.88
CA LEU A 365 -13.81 -3.95 9.47
C LEU A 365 -13.76 -2.55 8.84
N VAL A 366 -14.70 -1.68 9.17
CA VAL A 366 -14.90 -0.40 8.49
C VAL A 366 -14.84 0.77 9.47
N LYS A 367 -13.99 1.73 9.17
CA LYS A 367 -14.01 3.05 9.81
C LYS A 367 -14.93 3.96 9.02
N LYS A 368 -15.83 4.63 9.74
CA LYS A 368 -16.84 5.61 9.33
C LYS A 368 -16.83 5.93 7.88
N MET A 369 -17.87 5.89 7.00
CA MET A 369 -18.28 6.71 6.30
C MET A 369 -18.88 6.71 5.04
N ARG A 370 -18.56 7.51 4.06
CA ARG A 370 -19.14 7.58 2.72
C ARG A 370 -18.50 6.52 1.85
N PHE A 371 -19.11 5.34 1.80
CA PHE A 371 -18.69 4.34 0.82
C PHE A 371 -19.88 3.98 -0.08
N SER A 372 -19.56 3.72 -1.33
CA SER A 372 -20.48 3.29 -2.35
C SER A 372 -19.77 2.35 -3.30
N ASN A 373 -20.52 1.61 -4.10
CA ASN A 373 -19.95 0.67 -5.05
C ASN A 373 -18.96 -0.32 -4.41
N PHE A 374 -19.28 -0.77 -3.21
CA PHE A 374 -18.40 -1.64 -2.41
C PHE A 374 -19.00 -3.04 -2.33
N VAL A 375 -18.28 -4.00 -2.87
CA VAL A 375 -18.69 -5.40 -2.95
C VAL A 375 -17.73 -6.25 -2.14
N HIS A 376 -18.19 -6.73 -0.98
CA HIS A 376 -17.42 -7.54 -0.04
C HIS A 376 -18.01 -8.94 -0.01
N VAL A 377 -17.30 -9.91 -0.59
CA VAL A 377 -17.87 -11.22 -0.89
C VAL A 377 -16.85 -12.35 -0.69
N ASN A 378 -17.28 -13.45 -0.11
CA ASN A 378 -16.48 -14.67 0.05
C ASN A 378 -15.21 -14.50 0.91
N ASN A 379 -15.19 -13.55 1.83
CA ASN A 379 -14.06 -13.38 2.74
C ASN A 379 -14.24 -14.26 4.00
N ALA A 380 -13.11 -14.74 4.54
CA ALA A 380 -13.05 -15.48 5.79
C ALA A 380 -12.46 -14.56 6.88
N ILE A 381 -13.23 -14.25 7.91
CA ILE A 381 -12.85 -13.29 8.95
C ILE A 381 -13.02 -13.92 10.32
N ASP A 382 -11.99 -13.83 11.16
CA ASP A 382 -12.03 -14.25 12.55
C ASP A 382 -11.71 -13.09 13.48
N TYR A 383 -12.61 -12.84 14.42
CA TYR A 383 -12.49 -11.81 15.47
C TYR A 383 -12.22 -12.39 16.86
N SER A 384 -11.71 -13.63 16.96
CA SER A 384 -11.49 -14.29 18.26
C SER A 384 -10.64 -13.48 19.22
N ASP A 385 -9.67 -12.73 18.70
CA ASP A 385 -8.80 -11.85 19.47
C ASP A 385 -9.29 -10.40 19.52
N SER A 386 -10.56 -10.17 19.18
CA SER A 386 -11.10 -8.81 19.19
C SER A 386 -11.08 -8.23 20.61
N ASP A 387 -10.85 -6.92 20.67
CA ASP A 387 -11.04 -6.15 21.91
C ASP A 387 -12.47 -6.37 22.41
N PRO A 388 -12.68 -6.74 23.70
CA PRO A 388 -14.01 -6.96 24.25
C PRO A 388 -14.93 -5.74 24.13
N ASP A 389 -14.37 -4.55 23.93
CA ASP A 389 -15.14 -3.33 23.65
C ASP A 389 -15.61 -3.21 22.20
N VAL A 390 -15.14 -4.06 21.29
CA VAL A 390 -15.64 -4.12 19.91
C VAL A 390 -17.02 -4.77 19.90
N THR A 391 -18.04 -3.94 19.87
CA THR A 391 -19.44 -4.38 19.95
C THR A 391 -20.07 -4.72 18.61
N ALA A 392 -19.39 -4.41 17.51
CA ALA A 392 -19.89 -4.68 16.16
C ALA A 392 -18.77 -5.01 15.19
N PRO A 393 -18.82 -6.14 14.48
CA PRO A 393 -17.74 -6.59 13.58
C PRO A 393 -17.50 -5.67 12.39
N PHE A 394 -18.46 -4.88 11.99
CA PHE A 394 -18.35 -4.01 10.81
C PHE A 394 -18.17 -2.52 11.14
N GLY A 395 -18.08 -2.15 12.38
CA GLY A 395 -18.06 -0.77 12.84
C GLY A 395 -19.35 -0.37 13.55
N GLY A 396 -19.20 0.31 14.67
CA GLY A 396 -20.33 0.82 15.44
C GLY A 396 -21.09 1.87 14.63
N ASN A 397 -22.41 1.78 14.67
CA ASN A 397 -23.34 2.79 14.16
C ASN A 397 -23.14 3.21 12.70
N PHE A 398 -23.37 2.28 11.76
CA PHE A 398 -23.75 2.67 10.39
C PHE A 398 -24.91 3.68 10.37
N ARG A 399 -25.72 3.71 11.42
CA ARG A 399 -26.79 4.70 11.60
C ARG A 399 -26.27 6.13 11.69
N ASP A 400 -25.10 6.35 12.29
CA ASP A 400 -24.52 7.67 12.46
C ASP A 400 -23.62 8.08 11.28
N ALA A 401 -23.33 7.15 10.39
CA ALA A 401 -22.44 7.35 9.24
C ALA A 401 -23.15 7.86 7.99
N ALA A 402 -24.46 8.09 8.05
CA ALA A 402 -25.17 8.71 6.94
C ALA A 402 -24.66 10.13 6.70
N PRO A 403 -24.23 10.45 5.48
CA PRO A 403 -23.67 11.76 5.16
C PRO A 403 -24.66 12.89 5.47
N ALA A 404 -24.17 13.99 6.01
CA ALA A 404 -25.00 15.14 6.34
C ALA A 404 -25.83 15.69 5.16
N GLY A 405 -25.39 15.48 3.91
CA GLY A 405 -26.13 15.80 2.68
C GLY A 405 -27.21 14.80 2.30
N TYR A 406 -27.25 13.62 2.93
CA TYR A 406 -28.25 12.58 2.72
C TYR A 406 -29.23 12.45 3.89
N GLN A 407 -29.36 13.46 4.71
CA GLN A 407 -30.21 13.41 5.90
C GLN A 407 -31.67 13.00 5.61
N MET A 408 -32.20 13.35 4.45
CA MET A 408 -33.55 12.94 4.05
C MET A 408 -33.60 11.51 3.52
N GLU A 409 -32.61 11.08 2.77
CA GLU A 409 -32.48 9.70 2.31
C GLU A 409 -32.01 8.79 3.45
N ALA A 410 -31.16 9.28 4.34
CA ALA A 410 -30.76 8.57 5.54
C ALA A 410 -31.95 8.25 6.45
N ALA A 411 -32.92 9.15 6.63
CA ALA A 411 -34.13 8.86 7.39
C ALA A 411 -34.96 7.74 6.74
N LEU A 412 -34.97 7.65 5.41
CA LEU A 412 -35.57 6.53 4.68
C LEU A 412 -34.71 5.26 4.76
N LEU A 413 -33.40 5.40 4.86
CA LEU A 413 -32.44 4.32 5.02
C LEU A 413 -32.55 3.63 6.39
N PHE A 414 -32.93 4.36 7.43
CA PHE A 414 -32.97 3.88 8.81
C PHE A 414 -34.29 3.25 9.24
N GLU A 415 -35.33 3.28 8.41
CA GLU A 415 -36.45 2.38 8.62
C GLU A 415 -36.02 0.97 8.21
N ALA A 416 -35.97 0.03 9.15
CA ALA A 416 -35.44 -1.33 8.99
C ALA A 416 -35.97 -2.07 7.73
N LYS A 417 -37.21 -1.78 7.31
CA LYS A 417 -37.82 -2.35 6.09
C LYS A 417 -37.29 -1.76 4.77
N HIS A 418 -36.54 -0.66 4.81
CA HIS A 418 -35.97 0.00 3.64
C HIS A 418 -34.44 -0.11 3.56
N PHE A 419 -33.81 -0.66 4.58
CA PHE A 419 -32.36 -0.76 4.71
C PHE A 419 -31.73 -1.48 3.50
N THR A 420 -32.26 -2.61 3.10
CA THR A 420 -31.76 -3.39 1.96
C THR A 420 -31.80 -2.61 0.63
N LYS A 421 -32.82 -1.77 0.41
CA LYS A 421 -32.95 -0.99 -0.82
C LYS A 421 -31.91 0.13 -0.92
N ALA A 422 -31.53 0.70 0.20
CA ALA A 422 -30.55 1.76 0.25
C ALA A 422 -29.13 1.26 -0.05
N TRP A 423 -28.78 0.14 0.49
CA TRP A 423 -27.52 -0.51 0.17
C TRP A 423 -27.43 -0.86 -1.32
N GLN A 424 -28.51 -1.37 -1.90
CA GLN A 424 -28.58 -1.62 -3.34
C GLN A 424 -28.41 -0.33 -4.16
N TYR A 425 -29.01 0.77 -3.72
CA TYR A 425 -28.88 2.07 -4.39
C TYR A 425 -27.43 2.58 -4.36
N LEU A 426 -26.73 2.40 -3.25
CA LEU A 426 -25.33 2.79 -3.11
C LEU A 426 -24.36 1.77 -3.73
N GLY A 427 -24.87 0.67 -4.30
CA GLY A 427 -24.02 -0.39 -4.87
C GLY A 427 -23.18 -1.13 -3.81
N ILE A 428 -23.71 -1.25 -2.58
CA ILE A 428 -23.04 -1.94 -1.49
C ILE A 428 -23.60 -3.35 -1.37
N GLN A 429 -22.71 -4.33 -1.36
CA GLN A 429 -23.04 -5.74 -1.20
C GLN A 429 -22.10 -6.41 -0.22
N PHE A 430 -22.66 -7.20 0.71
CA PHE A 430 -21.92 -8.13 1.56
C PHE A 430 -22.62 -9.48 1.43
N ASP A 431 -21.93 -10.47 0.88
CA ASP A 431 -22.53 -11.80 0.70
C ASP A 431 -21.46 -12.91 0.69
N GLY A 432 -21.86 -14.11 1.09
CA GLY A 432 -20.99 -15.27 1.09
C GLY A 432 -19.79 -15.20 2.05
N ASP A 433 -19.73 -14.20 2.92
CA ASP A 433 -18.66 -14.08 3.89
C ASP A 433 -18.85 -15.07 5.05
N VAL A 434 -17.73 -15.61 5.55
CA VAL A 434 -17.69 -16.40 6.79
C VAL A 434 -17.04 -15.57 7.86
N ILE A 435 -17.82 -15.21 8.89
CA ILE A 435 -17.38 -14.25 9.91
C ILE A 435 -17.64 -14.83 11.29
N HIS A 436 -16.58 -14.96 12.07
CA HIS A 436 -16.63 -15.32 13.46
C HIS A 436 -16.43 -14.10 14.35
N HIS A 437 -17.34 -13.91 15.31
CA HIS A 437 -17.20 -12.89 16.34
C HIS A 437 -17.66 -13.46 17.69
N PRO A 438 -16.89 -13.26 18.79
CA PRO A 438 -17.21 -13.88 20.10
C PRO A 438 -18.57 -13.51 20.67
N THR A 439 -19.02 -12.27 20.41
CA THR A 439 -20.27 -11.73 20.95
C THR A 439 -21.48 -11.93 20.01
N PHE A 440 -21.24 -12.26 18.75
CA PHE A 440 -22.27 -12.45 17.73
C PHE A 440 -22.15 -13.81 17.04
N PRO A 441 -22.10 -14.92 17.79
CA PRO A 441 -21.73 -16.23 17.21
C PRO A 441 -22.72 -16.76 16.18
N ASN A 442 -23.96 -16.25 16.14
CA ASN A 442 -25.01 -16.83 15.30
C ASN A 442 -25.88 -15.81 14.57
N ASP A 443 -25.74 -14.53 14.81
CA ASP A 443 -26.57 -13.51 14.17
C ASP A 443 -25.75 -12.26 13.80
N VAL A 444 -25.02 -12.40 12.71
CA VAL A 444 -24.25 -11.29 12.14
C VAL A 444 -25.20 -10.18 11.67
N ASN A 445 -26.47 -10.50 11.40
CA ASN A 445 -27.50 -9.52 11.05
C ASN A 445 -27.91 -8.64 12.23
N ALA A 446 -27.76 -9.13 13.48
CA ALA A 446 -28.02 -8.33 14.67
C ALA A 446 -27.08 -7.12 14.78
N ALA A 447 -25.94 -7.15 14.13
CA ALA A 447 -24.99 -6.04 14.03
C ALA A 447 -25.47 -4.87 13.16
N GLY A 448 -26.67 -4.97 12.57
CA GLY A 448 -27.26 -3.91 11.74
C GLY A 448 -26.67 -3.82 10.34
N PHE A 449 -26.00 -4.88 9.90
CA PHE A 449 -25.43 -5.00 8.56
C PHE A 449 -26.30 -5.90 7.69
N PRO A 450 -26.65 -5.50 6.47
CA PRO A 450 -27.38 -6.37 5.55
C PRO A 450 -26.41 -7.37 4.92
N LEU A 451 -26.07 -8.40 5.66
CA LEU A 451 -25.37 -9.54 5.07
C LEU A 451 -26.30 -10.28 4.13
N GLY A 452 -25.79 -10.66 2.97
CA GLY A 452 -26.49 -11.53 2.06
C GLY A 452 -26.80 -12.89 2.68
N ALA A 453 -27.78 -13.57 2.12
CA ALA A 453 -28.29 -14.83 2.68
C ALA A 453 -27.26 -15.98 2.70
N ALA A 454 -26.19 -15.88 1.92
CA ALA A 454 -25.14 -16.88 1.89
C ALA A 454 -24.03 -16.62 2.90
N SER A 455 -24.04 -15.48 3.61
CA SER A 455 -23.06 -15.21 4.67
C SER A 455 -23.33 -16.03 5.92
N LEU A 456 -22.27 -16.46 6.58
CA LEU A 456 -22.33 -17.35 7.73
C LEU A 456 -21.64 -16.72 8.95
N GLY A 457 -22.36 -16.70 10.08
CA GLY A 457 -21.84 -16.27 11.39
C GLY A 457 -21.16 -17.41 12.14
N VAL A 458 -20.14 -18.03 11.54
CA VAL A 458 -19.43 -19.18 12.12
C VAL A 458 -17.92 -18.96 12.00
N SER A 459 -17.15 -19.72 12.78
CA SER A 459 -15.69 -19.69 12.64
C SER A 459 -15.27 -20.21 11.26
N PRO A 460 -14.36 -19.49 10.56
CA PRO A 460 -13.72 -20.03 9.36
C PRO A 460 -12.87 -21.27 9.66
N ALA A 461 -12.66 -21.59 10.93
CA ALA A 461 -11.85 -22.72 11.40
C ALA A 461 -10.47 -22.74 10.71
N PHE A 462 -9.73 -21.65 10.83
CA PHE A 462 -8.36 -21.58 10.33
C PHE A 462 -7.48 -22.66 10.96
N SER A 463 -6.55 -23.21 10.19
CA SER A 463 -5.65 -24.27 10.66
C SER A 463 -4.68 -23.79 11.74
N ASP A 464 -4.26 -22.53 11.66
CA ASP A 464 -3.41 -21.85 12.63
C ASP A 464 -3.62 -20.33 12.50
N MET A 465 -3.91 -19.66 13.60
CA MET A 465 -4.10 -18.20 13.62
C MET A 465 -2.86 -17.44 14.08
N ALA A 466 -1.73 -18.12 14.31
CA ALA A 466 -0.49 -17.44 14.69
C ALA A 466 -0.05 -16.46 13.59
N PRO A 467 0.22 -15.17 13.94
CA PRO A 467 0.65 -14.19 12.95
C PRO A 467 1.94 -14.62 12.23
N GLY A 468 2.04 -14.29 10.94
CA GLY A 468 3.24 -14.56 10.16
C GLY A 468 3.31 -15.91 9.46
N ARG A 469 2.22 -16.70 9.53
CA ARG A 469 2.07 -17.98 8.80
C ARG A 469 0.89 -17.92 7.83
N PRO A 470 1.05 -17.42 6.62
CA PRO A 470 -0.05 -17.25 5.67
C PRO A 470 -0.86 -18.53 5.42
N ASP A 471 -0.21 -19.68 5.35
CA ASP A 471 -0.85 -20.97 5.19
C ASP A 471 -1.68 -21.41 6.42
N GLY A 472 -1.45 -20.83 7.57
CA GLY A 472 -2.27 -21.01 8.77
C GLY A 472 -3.70 -20.52 8.59
N LEU A 473 -3.94 -19.50 7.77
CA LEU A 473 -5.28 -18.99 7.48
C LEU A 473 -5.99 -19.75 6.36
N LYS A 474 -5.66 -21.03 6.17
CA LYS A 474 -6.46 -21.95 5.39
C LYS A 474 -7.64 -22.43 6.22
N PRO A 475 -8.89 -22.24 5.77
CA PRO A 475 -10.03 -22.82 6.42
C PRO A 475 -9.95 -24.37 6.40
N LEU A 476 -10.12 -24.99 7.56
CA LEU A 476 -10.21 -26.46 7.68
C LEU A 476 -11.58 -26.98 7.26
N THR A 477 -12.60 -26.12 7.35
CA THR A 477 -13.96 -26.44 6.93
C THR A 477 -14.21 -25.82 5.57
N HIS A 478 -14.75 -26.60 4.64
CA HIS A 478 -15.16 -26.08 3.34
C HIS A 478 -16.43 -25.26 3.48
N HIS A 479 -16.33 -23.99 3.17
CA HIS A 479 -17.47 -23.07 3.05
C HIS A 479 -17.60 -22.68 1.58
N PRO A 480 -18.69 -23.11 0.89
CA PRO A 480 -18.84 -22.81 -0.54
C PRO A 480 -18.95 -21.31 -0.76
N ALA A 481 -18.17 -20.80 -1.71
CA ALA A 481 -18.24 -19.42 -2.14
C ALA A 481 -19.44 -19.19 -3.06
N VAL A 482 -19.98 -17.97 -3.03
CA VAL A 482 -20.99 -17.55 -4.00
C VAL A 482 -20.36 -17.05 -5.29
N ASP A 483 -21.10 -17.12 -6.39
CA ASP A 483 -20.63 -16.58 -7.67
C ASP A 483 -20.47 -15.06 -7.61
N LEU A 484 -19.32 -14.59 -8.04
CA LEU A 484 -19.00 -13.17 -8.10
C LEU A 484 -18.66 -12.76 -9.53
N THR A 485 -19.42 -11.81 -10.06
CA THR A 485 -19.13 -11.20 -11.36
C THR A 485 -18.44 -9.86 -11.17
N LEU A 486 -17.25 -9.74 -11.69
CA LEU A 486 -16.45 -8.51 -11.70
C LEU A 486 -16.79 -7.70 -12.96
N LEU A 487 -17.04 -6.42 -12.79
CA LEU A 487 -17.13 -5.45 -13.87
C LEU A 487 -15.74 -4.86 -14.11
N LEU A 488 -15.31 -4.83 -15.37
CA LEU A 488 -14.03 -4.29 -15.78
C LEU A 488 -14.17 -2.86 -16.34
N PRO A 489 -13.09 -2.07 -16.37
CA PRO A 489 -13.14 -0.69 -16.86
C PRO A 489 -13.64 -0.54 -18.31
N ASN A 490 -13.52 -1.57 -19.15
CA ASN A 490 -14.05 -1.59 -20.52
C ASN A 490 -15.53 -1.98 -20.63
N GLY A 491 -16.16 -2.28 -19.49
CA GLY A 491 -17.53 -2.76 -19.44
C GLY A 491 -17.70 -4.28 -19.56
N ASP A 492 -16.62 -5.02 -19.77
CA ASP A 492 -16.67 -6.48 -19.77
C ASP A 492 -16.95 -7.03 -18.37
N LYS A 493 -17.49 -8.23 -18.32
CA LYS A 493 -17.81 -8.93 -17.09
C LYS A 493 -17.07 -10.25 -17.01
N VAL A 494 -16.50 -10.52 -15.85
CA VAL A 494 -15.75 -11.73 -15.60
C VAL A 494 -16.19 -12.38 -14.30
N THR A 495 -16.31 -13.69 -14.32
CA THR A 495 -16.59 -14.46 -13.11
C THR A 495 -15.30 -14.72 -12.34
N ALA A 496 -15.25 -14.26 -11.09
CA ALA A 496 -14.10 -14.46 -10.21
C ALA A 496 -14.01 -15.89 -9.65
N THR A 497 -15.07 -16.64 -9.76
CA THR A 497 -15.18 -18.00 -9.21
C THR A 497 -14.66 -19.03 -10.20
N GLN A 498 -13.65 -19.79 -9.81
CA GLN A 498 -13.17 -20.91 -10.59
C GLN A 498 -13.93 -22.19 -10.24
N ALA A 499 -14.38 -22.90 -11.25
CA ALA A 499 -15.32 -24.02 -11.15
C ALA A 499 -14.79 -25.26 -10.37
N GLN A 500 -13.56 -25.30 -9.89
CA GLN A 500 -13.00 -26.52 -9.32
C GLN A 500 -12.73 -26.53 -7.81
N GLN A 501 -12.62 -25.37 -7.15
CA GLN A 501 -12.47 -25.29 -5.69
C GLN A 501 -13.01 -23.95 -5.17
N ASN A 502 -14.29 -23.77 -5.28
CA ASN A 502 -14.95 -22.53 -4.92
C ASN A 502 -15.16 -22.45 -3.40
N GLN A 503 -14.18 -21.91 -2.69
CA GLN A 503 -14.14 -21.81 -1.24
C GLN A 503 -14.02 -20.35 -0.78
N VAL A 504 -14.67 -20.03 0.33
CA VAL A 504 -14.51 -18.74 1.02
C VAL A 504 -13.08 -18.60 1.57
N GLY A 505 -12.53 -17.38 1.54
CA GLY A 505 -11.18 -17.07 2.00
C GLY A 505 -10.13 -17.03 0.87
N ALA A 506 -8.90 -16.66 1.24
CA ALA A 506 -7.79 -16.46 0.31
C ALA A 506 -7.30 -17.76 -0.34
N TRP A 507 -7.53 -18.90 0.29
CA TRP A 507 -7.01 -20.18 -0.13
C TRP A 507 -8.04 -21.01 -0.87
N GLN A 508 -7.63 -21.55 -2.02
CA GLN A 508 -8.38 -22.50 -2.81
C GLN A 508 -7.61 -23.83 -2.81
N GLY A 509 -7.93 -24.70 -1.86
CA GLY A 509 -7.13 -25.87 -1.58
C GLY A 509 -5.73 -25.53 -1.07
N SER A 510 -4.67 -25.91 -1.83
CA SER A 510 -3.28 -25.58 -1.47
C SER A 510 -2.81 -24.21 -1.94
N ASP A 511 -3.49 -23.59 -2.89
CA ASP A 511 -3.06 -22.38 -3.57
C ASP A 511 -3.88 -21.15 -3.15
N LEU A 512 -3.28 -19.98 -3.18
CA LEU A 512 -4.02 -18.74 -3.12
C LEU A 512 -4.92 -18.60 -4.35
N ILE A 513 -6.08 -17.96 -4.20
CA ILE A 513 -7.02 -17.74 -5.29
C ILE A 513 -6.31 -17.07 -6.47
N LYS A 514 -6.52 -17.60 -7.65
CA LYS A 514 -6.07 -17.00 -8.92
C LYS A 514 -7.30 -16.64 -9.73
N VAL A 515 -7.44 -15.38 -10.04
CA VAL A 515 -8.37 -14.92 -11.08
C VAL A 515 -7.57 -14.82 -12.37
N GLU A 516 -8.06 -15.42 -13.46
CA GLU A 516 -7.30 -15.46 -14.72
C GLU A 516 -6.85 -14.07 -15.16
N ASP A 517 -5.55 -13.93 -15.32
CA ASP A 517 -4.81 -12.67 -15.46
C ASP A 517 -5.06 -11.80 -16.68
N PRO A 518 -5.57 -12.28 -17.82
CA PRO A 518 -5.70 -11.43 -19.02
C PRO A 518 -6.55 -10.19 -18.81
N ILE A 519 -7.30 -10.15 -17.74
CA ILE A 519 -8.41 -9.24 -17.53
C ILE A 519 -7.97 -7.89 -16.96
N PHE A 520 -7.02 -7.90 -16.03
CA PHE A 520 -6.56 -6.68 -15.36
C PHE A 520 -5.51 -5.93 -16.19
N TRP A 521 -4.89 -6.61 -17.17
CA TRP A 521 -3.78 -6.10 -17.97
C TRP A 521 -4.13 -5.78 -19.42
N THR A 522 -5.32 -6.12 -19.90
CA THR A 522 -5.77 -5.77 -21.26
C THR A 522 -5.75 -4.26 -21.56
N TYR A 523 -5.61 -3.47 -20.51
CA TYR A 523 -5.49 -2.00 -20.58
C TYR A 523 -4.05 -1.49 -20.54
N TRP A 524 -3.07 -2.38 -20.46
CA TRP A 524 -1.68 -1.98 -20.56
C TRP A 524 -1.37 -1.61 -22.02
N PRO A 525 -1.13 -0.33 -22.35
CA PRO A 525 -0.81 0.04 -23.72
C PRO A 525 0.55 -0.55 -24.12
N GLY A 526 0.53 -1.41 -25.13
CA GLY A 526 1.69 -2.17 -25.57
C GLY A 526 1.83 -3.46 -24.80
N LYS A 527 1.07 -4.47 -25.23
CA LYS A 527 1.14 -5.85 -24.78
C LYS A 527 2.56 -6.35 -24.63
N GLN A 528 3.20 -6.04 -23.56
CA GLN A 528 4.17 -6.98 -23.05
C GLN A 528 3.54 -7.58 -21.83
N ASP A 529 3.26 -8.84 -21.98
CA ASP A 529 2.68 -9.66 -20.95
C ASP A 529 3.42 -9.40 -19.65
N ALA A 530 2.69 -9.05 -18.58
CA ALA A 530 3.24 -9.11 -17.24
C ALA A 530 3.84 -10.51 -16.96
N ARG A 531 3.53 -11.50 -17.78
CA ARG A 531 4.14 -12.83 -17.83
C ARG A 531 5.58 -12.87 -18.33
N GLU A 532 6.02 -11.86 -19.11
CA GLU A 532 7.43 -11.78 -19.54
C GLU A 532 8.31 -11.01 -18.55
N VAL A 533 7.71 -10.45 -17.51
CA VAL A 533 8.43 -9.81 -16.39
C VAL A 533 8.69 -10.81 -15.25
N THR A 534 8.29 -12.09 -15.43
CA THR A 534 8.62 -13.18 -14.49
C THR A 534 10.01 -13.74 -14.71
#